data_2f5b32addf91c9681bcd59995061bc17
#
_entry.id   2f5b32addf91c9681bcd59995061bc17
#
_cell.length_a   1.000
_cell.length_b   1.000
_cell.length_c   1.000
_cell.angle_alpha   90.00
_cell.angle_beta   90.00
_cell.angle_gamma   90.00
#
_symmetry.space_group_name_H-M   'P 1'
#
loop_
_entity.id
_entity.type
_entity.pdbx_description
1 polymer ?
#
loop_
_entity_poly.entity_id
_entity_poly.type
_entity_poly.pdbx_seq_one_letter_code
_entity_poly.pdbx_strand_id
1 'polypeptide(L)'
;MSLTPRGAALLGGAIALLVIGVFRIDGALISIGVAGLLLMLVVMIMGRWNLAKLQVVIQAPARVFADTSFDFRLTLVNGRSLLDAHGIQMRLALSERAQIHSHARWTAARSSATSKLRGSIPSRGAVSKHPCRLSSTFPLGVLEHRKQTMVQQEMLVFPKALVPKEFFSSGEFDDAWHGEGLQAGDSPG
;
A
#
# COMPACT_ATOMS: atom_id res chain seq x y z
N MET A 1 0.82 -16.49 7.21
CA MET A 1 1.34 -16.26 8.56
C MET A 1 2.76 -16.79 8.59
N SER A 2 3.69 -16.02 9.11
CA SER A 2 5.09 -16.42 9.25
C SER A 2 5.63 -16.04 10.64
N LEU A 3 6.51 -16.88 11.16
CA LEU A 3 7.19 -16.64 12.42
C LEU A 3 8.34 -15.65 12.16
N THR A 4 8.46 -14.64 13.00
CA THR A 4 9.61 -13.73 12.94
C THR A 4 10.80 -14.35 13.72
N PRO A 5 12.04 -13.86 13.53
CA PRO A 5 13.18 -14.34 14.34
C PRO A 5 12.94 -14.18 15.85
N ARG A 6 12.29 -13.08 16.27
CA ARG A 6 11.91 -12.86 17.67
C ARG A 6 10.88 -13.89 18.15
N GLY A 7 9.90 -14.21 17.31
CA GLY A 7 8.90 -15.23 17.61
C GLY A 7 9.50 -16.62 17.69
N ALA A 8 10.46 -16.95 16.83
CA ALA A 8 11.18 -18.22 16.88
C ALA A 8 11.98 -18.37 18.18
N ALA A 9 12.68 -17.30 18.61
CA ALA A 9 13.42 -17.31 19.88
C ALA A 9 12.49 -17.48 21.08
N LEU A 10 11.35 -16.76 21.11
CA LEU A 10 10.37 -16.87 22.18
C LEU A 10 9.72 -18.24 22.24
N LEU A 11 9.33 -18.82 21.11
CA LEU A 11 8.75 -20.15 21.03
C LEU A 11 9.77 -21.22 21.45
N GLY A 12 10.99 -21.16 20.92
CA GLY A 12 12.07 -22.08 21.26
C GLY A 12 12.42 -21.99 22.74
N GLY A 13 12.52 -20.80 23.32
CA GLY A 13 12.74 -20.57 24.74
C GLY A 13 11.63 -21.18 25.63
N ALA A 14 10.36 -20.93 25.27
CA ALA A 14 9.21 -21.49 25.99
C ALA A 14 9.20 -23.03 25.98
N ILE A 15 9.47 -23.62 24.81
CA ILE A 15 9.58 -25.09 24.69
C ILE A 15 10.76 -25.64 25.51
N ALA A 16 11.93 -25.01 25.43
CA ALA A 16 13.11 -25.41 26.17
C ALA A 16 12.87 -25.37 27.69
N LEU A 17 12.28 -24.30 28.20
CA LEU A 17 11.91 -24.19 29.62
C LEU A 17 10.93 -25.25 30.05
N LEU A 18 9.93 -25.56 29.22
CA LEU A 18 8.96 -26.61 29.51
C LEU A 18 9.62 -27.97 29.56
N VAL A 19 10.48 -28.31 28.59
CA VAL A 19 11.20 -29.57 28.55
C VAL A 19 12.14 -29.72 29.76
N ILE A 20 12.96 -28.72 30.06
CA ILE A 20 13.87 -28.72 31.20
C ILE A 20 13.07 -28.84 32.52
N GLY A 21 11.95 -28.09 32.63
CA GLY A 21 11.10 -28.15 33.81
C GLY A 21 10.51 -29.53 34.07
N VAL A 22 10.05 -30.21 32.99
CA VAL A 22 9.55 -31.60 33.10
C VAL A 22 10.66 -32.55 33.52
N PHE A 23 11.85 -32.50 32.93
CA PHE A 23 12.99 -33.37 33.31
C PHE A 23 13.48 -33.11 34.72
N ARG A 24 13.42 -31.88 35.19
CA ARG A 24 13.82 -31.50 36.56
C ARG A 24 12.71 -31.60 37.61
N ILE A 25 11.49 -31.91 37.17
CA ILE A 25 10.28 -31.89 38.01
C ILE A 25 10.11 -30.53 38.71
N ASP A 26 10.48 -29.46 38.00
CA ASP A 26 10.44 -28.08 38.51
C ASP A 26 9.17 -27.39 38.05
N GLY A 27 8.22 -27.19 38.96
CA GLY A 27 6.94 -26.54 38.67
C GLY A 27 7.05 -25.09 38.22
N ALA A 28 8.08 -24.36 38.63
CA ALA A 28 8.29 -22.99 38.22
C ALA A 28 8.70 -22.89 36.74
N LEU A 29 9.65 -23.73 36.30
CA LEU A 29 10.07 -23.78 34.90
C LEU A 29 8.94 -24.24 33.99
N ILE A 30 8.15 -25.24 34.40
CA ILE A 30 6.96 -25.69 33.67
C ILE A 30 5.96 -24.55 33.52
N SER A 31 5.66 -23.83 34.60
CA SER A 31 4.72 -22.72 34.59
C SER A 31 5.13 -21.57 33.65
N ILE A 32 6.43 -21.22 33.63
CA ILE A 32 6.96 -20.19 32.73
C ILE A 32 6.87 -20.65 31.26
N GLY A 33 7.24 -21.91 30.99
CA GLY A 33 7.14 -22.50 29.65
C GLY A 33 5.69 -22.48 29.11
N VAL A 34 4.75 -22.94 29.95
CA VAL A 34 3.30 -22.89 29.61
C VAL A 34 2.81 -21.47 29.39
N ALA A 35 3.19 -20.52 30.25
CA ALA A 35 2.82 -19.12 30.10
C ALA A 35 3.36 -18.54 28.77
N GLY A 36 4.58 -18.89 28.36
CA GLY A 36 5.16 -18.50 27.08
C GLY A 36 4.36 -19.03 25.87
N LEU A 37 3.93 -20.30 25.94
CA LEU A 37 3.07 -20.89 24.89
C LEU A 37 1.69 -20.25 24.83
N LEU A 38 1.07 -19.97 25.98
CA LEU A 38 -0.20 -19.27 26.05
C LEU A 38 -0.09 -17.85 25.51
N LEU A 39 1.00 -17.14 25.81
CA LEU A 39 1.27 -15.83 25.23
C LEU A 39 1.33 -15.89 23.70
N MET A 40 2.02 -16.89 23.15
CA MET A 40 2.07 -17.09 21.69
C MET A 40 0.68 -17.32 21.08
N LEU A 41 -0.16 -18.10 21.76
CA LEU A 41 -1.55 -18.32 21.32
C LEU A 41 -2.35 -17.01 21.31
N VAL A 42 -2.24 -16.21 22.37
CA VAL A 42 -2.91 -14.89 22.46
C VAL A 42 -2.43 -13.97 21.33
N VAL A 43 -1.12 -13.89 21.10
CA VAL A 43 -0.55 -13.07 20.03
C VAL A 43 -1.05 -13.51 18.64
N MET A 44 -1.16 -14.82 18.43
CA MET A 44 -1.69 -15.37 17.19
C MET A 44 -3.15 -14.94 16.95
N ILE A 45 -3.99 -15.03 17.96
CA ILE A 45 -5.40 -14.63 17.90
C ILE A 45 -5.52 -13.12 17.66
N MET A 46 -4.80 -12.32 18.43
CA MET A 46 -4.83 -10.85 18.30
C MET A 46 -4.35 -10.38 16.93
N GLY A 47 -3.29 -10.99 16.40
CA GLY A 47 -2.77 -10.65 15.08
C GLY A 47 -3.76 -10.98 13.94
N ARG A 48 -4.49 -12.10 14.04
CA ARG A 48 -5.58 -12.43 13.10
C ARG A 48 -6.72 -11.41 13.19
N TRP A 49 -7.12 -11.05 14.40
CA TRP A 49 -8.15 -10.04 14.63
C TRP A 49 -7.72 -8.66 14.11
N ASN A 50 -6.44 -8.32 14.24
CA ASN A 50 -5.92 -7.05 13.75
C ASN A 50 -6.10 -6.85 12.24
N LEU A 51 -6.07 -7.90 11.44
CA LEU A 51 -6.31 -7.87 9.98
C LEU A 51 -7.77 -8.17 9.58
N ALA A 52 -8.63 -8.54 10.54
CA ALA A 52 -10.02 -8.86 10.26
C ALA A 52 -10.81 -7.60 9.86
N LYS A 53 -11.74 -7.73 8.91
CA LYS A 53 -12.64 -6.66 8.42
C LYS A 53 -11.93 -5.37 7.97
N LEU A 54 -10.62 -5.44 7.64
CA LEU A 54 -9.93 -4.35 6.97
C LEU A 54 -10.22 -4.41 5.47
N GLN A 55 -10.52 -3.25 4.91
CA GLN A 55 -10.72 -3.03 3.48
C GLN A 55 -9.75 -1.97 2.99
N VAL A 56 -9.36 -2.08 1.72
CA VAL A 56 -8.51 -1.10 1.07
C VAL A 56 -9.27 -0.52 -0.12
N VAL A 57 -9.27 0.79 -0.21
CA VAL A 57 -9.88 1.54 -1.30
C VAL A 57 -8.80 2.38 -1.97
N ILE A 58 -8.76 2.33 -3.30
CA ILE A 58 -7.88 3.18 -4.11
C ILE A 58 -8.73 4.27 -4.74
N GLN A 59 -8.21 5.49 -4.74
CA GLN A 59 -8.73 6.61 -5.51
C GLN A 59 -7.61 7.12 -6.40
N ALA A 60 -7.68 6.77 -7.68
CA ALA A 60 -6.70 7.15 -8.68
C ALA A 60 -7.41 7.84 -9.86
N PRO A 61 -6.71 8.64 -10.68
CA PRO A 61 -7.26 9.19 -11.90
C PRO A 61 -7.73 8.08 -12.84
N ALA A 62 -8.87 8.28 -13.49
CA ALA A 62 -9.41 7.31 -14.45
C ALA A 62 -8.52 7.16 -15.70
N ARG A 63 -7.71 8.17 -16.01
CA ARG A 63 -6.82 8.23 -17.18
C ARG A 63 -5.44 8.61 -16.73
N VAL A 64 -4.45 7.82 -17.11
CA VAL A 64 -3.03 8.06 -16.82
C VAL A 64 -2.19 7.74 -18.07
N PHE A 65 -1.00 8.32 -18.17
CA PHE A 65 -0.07 7.99 -19.25
C PHE A 65 0.97 6.99 -18.80
N ALA A 66 1.36 6.08 -19.67
CA ALA A 66 2.41 5.12 -19.40
C ALA A 66 3.72 5.83 -19.07
N ASP A 67 4.51 5.27 -18.15
CA ASP A 67 5.78 5.79 -17.66
C ASP A 67 5.71 7.21 -17.06
N THR A 68 4.51 7.74 -16.81
CA THR A 68 4.33 9.03 -16.16
C THR A 68 3.90 8.81 -14.71
N SER A 69 4.50 9.57 -13.80
CA SER A 69 4.11 9.53 -12.40
C SER A 69 2.76 10.22 -12.19
N PHE A 70 1.86 9.58 -11.44
CA PHE A 70 0.58 10.14 -11.05
C PHE A 70 0.36 9.99 -9.55
N ASP A 71 -0.40 10.92 -8.99
CA ASP A 71 -0.75 10.90 -7.58
C ASP A 71 -2.07 10.13 -7.40
N PHE A 72 -2.13 9.29 -6.36
CA PHE A 72 -3.34 8.57 -5.97
C PHE A 72 -3.44 8.48 -4.46
N ARG A 73 -4.63 8.13 -3.98
CA ARG A 73 -4.91 7.96 -2.56
C ARG A 73 -5.19 6.50 -2.26
N LEU A 74 -4.50 5.97 -1.26
CA LEU A 74 -4.74 4.64 -0.72
C LEU A 74 -5.39 4.80 0.65
N THR A 75 -6.62 4.34 0.80
CA THR A 75 -7.39 4.46 2.03
C THR A 75 -7.58 3.09 2.66
N LEU A 76 -7.10 2.93 3.88
CA LEU A 76 -7.38 1.76 4.71
C LEU A 76 -8.62 2.03 5.53
N VAL A 77 -9.67 1.23 5.36
CA VAL A 77 -10.93 1.33 6.10
C VAL A 77 -10.98 0.24 7.16
N ASN A 78 -11.17 0.63 8.40
CA ASN A 78 -11.37 -0.29 9.52
C ASN A 78 -12.88 -0.50 9.77
N GLY A 79 -13.43 -1.57 9.24
CA GLY A 79 -14.85 -1.93 9.40
C GLY A 79 -15.20 -2.58 10.75
N ARG A 80 -14.30 -2.58 11.72
CA ARG A 80 -14.55 -3.11 13.06
C ARG A 80 -15.24 -2.06 13.92
N SER A 81 -16.11 -2.52 14.83
CA SER A 81 -16.88 -1.62 15.68
C SER A 81 -16.16 -1.17 16.95
N LEU A 82 -15.26 -2.00 17.49
CA LEU A 82 -14.67 -1.80 18.82
C LEU A 82 -13.15 -1.85 18.83
N LEU A 83 -12.52 -2.43 17.80
CA LEU A 83 -11.08 -2.68 17.81
C LEU A 83 -10.36 -1.80 16.77
N ASP A 84 -9.35 -1.11 17.23
CA ASP A 84 -8.44 -0.37 16.37
C ASP A 84 -7.53 -1.30 15.56
N ALA A 85 -7.02 -0.81 14.46
CA ALA A 85 -6.02 -1.50 13.65
C ALA A 85 -4.63 -0.88 13.90
N HIS A 86 -3.64 -1.71 14.15
CA HIS A 86 -2.30 -1.27 14.51
C HIS A 86 -1.25 -1.86 13.56
N GLY A 87 -0.28 -1.02 13.16
CA GLY A 87 0.92 -1.45 12.43
C GLY A 87 0.62 -2.16 11.12
N ILE A 88 -0.32 -1.63 10.32
CA ILE A 88 -0.71 -2.22 9.04
C ILE A 88 0.22 -1.74 7.93
N GLN A 89 0.92 -2.68 7.31
CA GLN A 89 1.68 -2.45 6.08
C GLN A 89 0.83 -2.86 4.89
N MET A 90 0.75 -2.00 3.90
CA MET A 90 0.03 -2.21 2.66
C MET A 90 1.02 -2.27 1.50
N ARG A 91 0.98 -3.34 0.72
CA ARG A 91 1.75 -3.49 -0.51
C ARG A 91 0.78 -3.62 -1.66
N LEU A 92 0.73 -2.60 -2.49
CA LEU A 92 -0.11 -2.53 -3.66
C LEU A 92 0.73 -2.82 -4.90
N ALA A 93 0.33 -3.80 -5.69
CA ALA A 93 0.90 -4.02 -7.01
C ALA A 93 0.04 -3.28 -8.04
N LEU A 94 0.60 -2.23 -8.64
CA LEU A 94 -0.02 -1.51 -9.76
C LEU A 94 0.24 -2.24 -11.08
N SER A 95 1.41 -2.87 -11.21
CA SER A 95 1.79 -3.77 -12.32
C SER A 95 2.77 -4.83 -11.80
N GLU A 96 3.19 -5.77 -12.66
CA GLU A 96 4.19 -6.78 -12.27
C GLU A 96 5.51 -6.16 -11.78
N ARG A 97 5.87 -4.98 -12.30
CA ARG A 97 7.13 -4.28 -11.96
C ARG A 97 6.96 -3.11 -11.00
N ALA A 98 5.73 -2.62 -10.79
CA ALA A 98 5.45 -1.46 -9.95
C ALA A 98 4.73 -1.87 -8.67
N GLN A 99 5.45 -1.92 -7.56
CA GLN A 99 4.90 -2.17 -6.23
C GLN A 99 5.05 -0.91 -5.38
N ILE A 100 3.99 -0.56 -4.69
CA ILE A 100 3.95 0.60 -3.80
C ILE A 100 3.72 0.13 -2.39
N HIS A 101 4.47 0.72 -1.47
CA HIS A 101 4.41 0.42 -0.05
C HIS A 101 3.80 1.60 0.70
N SER A 102 2.87 1.32 1.58
CA SER A 102 2.30 2.29 2.51
C SER A 102 2.18 1.68 3.89
N HIS A 103 2.15 2.51 4.92
CA HIS A 103 2.08 2.08 6.30
C HIS A 103 1.07 2.92 7.07
N ALA A 104 0.11 2.27 7.72
CA ALA A 104 -0.81 2.88 8.67
C ALA A 104 -0.41 2.42 10.09
N ARG A 105 0.10 3.36 10.90
CA ARG A 105 0.50 3.06 12.27
C ARG A 105 -0.69 2.69 13.13
N TRP A 106 -1.78 3.43 12.96
CA TRP A 106 -3.00 3.29 13.72
C TRP A 106 -4.21 3.73 12.92
N THR A 107 -5.30 3.00 13.03
CA THR A 107 -6.59 3.35 12.42
C THR A 107 -7.68 2.97 13.40
N ALA A 108 -8.39 3.96 13.92
CA ALA A 108 -9.44 3.77 14.91
C ALA A 108 -10.57 2.87 14.39
N ALA A 109 -11.35 2.31 15.31
CA ALA A 109 -12.57 1.58 14.97
C ALA A 109 -13.54 2.46 14.16
N ARG A 110 -14.20 1.90 13.14
CA ARG A 110 -15.12 2.59 12.22
C ARG A 110 -14.54 3.83 11.54
N SER A 111 -13.22 3.90 11.40
CA SER A 111 -12.54 5.02 10.76
C SER A 111 -11.69 4.57 9.58
N SER A 112 -11.09 5.55 8.90
CA SER A 112 -10.20 5.29 7.78
C SER A 112 -8.91 6.09 7.89
N ALA A 113 -7.82 5.54 7.40
CA ALA A 113 -6.53 6.19 7.27
C ALA A 113 -6.17 6.30 5.78
N THR A 114 -5.94 7.52 5.30
CA THR A 114 -5.63 7.79 3.90
C THR A 114 -4.17 8.20 3.75
N SER A 115 -3.47 7.57 2.82
CA SER A 115 -2.12 7.91 2.41
C SER A 115 -2.13 8.43 0.98
N LYS A 116 -1.52 9.59 0.74
CA LYS A 116 -1.24 10.10 -0.61
C LYS A 116 0.06 9.46 -1.09
N LEU A 117 0.01 8.86 -2.26
CA LEU A 117 1.12 8.10 -2.83
C LEU A 117 1.31 8.52 -4.29
N ARG A 118 2.52 8.33 -4.77
CA ARG A 118 2.87 8.55 -6.17
C ARG A 118 3.29 7.22 -6.79
N GLY A 119 2.79 6.95 -7.98
CA GLY A 119 3.10 5.73 -8.71
C GLY A 119 3.22 5.98 -10.20
N SER A 120 3.75 5.00 -10.90
CA SER A 120 3.76 4.97 -12.36
C SER A 120 3.39 3.57 -12.84
N ILE A 121 2.79 3.47 -14.01
CA ILE A 121 2.46 2.21 -14.65
C ILE A 121 3.20 2.17 -15.99
N PRO A 122 4.12 1.20 -16.19
CA PRO A 122 4.92 1.15 -17.41
C PRO A 122 4.15 0.57 -18.62
N SER A 123 3.09 -0.22 -18.37
CA SER A 123 2.34 -0.90 -19.43
C SER A 123 1.05 -0.16 -19.77
N ARG A 124 0.77 -0.02 -21.07
CA ARG A 124 -0.49 0.52 -21.58
C ARG A 124 -1.62 -0.52 -21.46
N GLY A 125 -2.85 -0.05 -21.36
CA GLY A 125 -4.05 -0.90 -21.35
C GLY A 125 -5.03 -0.54 -20.24
N ALA A 126 -6.13 -1.28 -20.16
CA ALA A 126 -7.09 -1.15 -19.08
C ALA A 126 -6.67 -2.05 -17.90
N VAL A 127 -6.55 -1.46 -16.73
CA VAL A 127 -6.24 -2.19 -15.49
C VAL A 127 -7.40 -1.96 -14.53
N SER A 128 -8.04 -3.05 -14.10
CA SER A 128 -9.23 -2.99 -13.25
C SER A 128 -9.06 -3.63 -11.87
N LYS A 129 -8.08 -4.53 -11.72
CA LYS A 129 -7.87 -5.29 -10.50
C LYS A 129 -6.44 -5.15 -10.02
N HIS A 130 -6.27 -4.69 -8.80
CA HIS A 130 -4.96 -4.49 -8.18
C HIS A 130 -4.84 -5.39 -6.96
N PRO A 131 -3.93 -6.38 -6.95
CA PRO A 131 -3.69 -7.17 -5.75
C PRO A 131 -3.01 -6.30 -4.68
N CYS A 132 -3.63 -6.24 -3.52
CA CYS A 132 -3.10 -5.55 -2.35
C CYS A 132 -2.83 -6.58 -1.25
N ARG A 133 -1.61 -6.57 -0.73
CA ARG A 133 -1.22 -7.39 0.41
C ARG A 133 -1.16 -6.53 1.66
N LEU A 134 -1.96 -6.90 2.65
CA LEU A 134 -1.91 -6.36 3.99
C LEU A 134 -1.03 -7.25 4.86
N SER A 135 -0.14 -6.68 5.64
CA SER A 135 0.62 -7.40 6.66
C SER A 135 0.70 -6.62 7.95
N SER A 136 0.81 -7.33 9.07
CA SER A 136 0.99 -6.76 10.39
C SER A 136 1.78 -7.71 11.28
N THR A 137 2.64 -7.14 12.11
CA THR A 137 3.40 -7.86 13.15
C THR A 137 2.87 -7.57 14.55
N PHE A 138 1.70 -6.93 14.65
CA PHE A 138 1.04 -6.63 15.94
C PHE A 138 0.61 -7.93 16.66
N PRO A 139 0.69 -7.98 18.01
CA PRO A 139 1.07 -6.92 18.93
C PRO A 139 2.57 -6.85 19.26
N LEU A 140 3.29 -7.95 19.31
CA LEU A 140 4.66 -8.03 19.86
C LEU A 140 5.75 -8.17 18.79
N GLY A 141 5.40 -8.16 17.51
CA GLY A 141 6.37 -8.38 16.43
C GLY A 141 6.91 -9.82 16.34
N VAL A 142 6.28 -10.77 17.01
CA VAL A 142 6.71 -12.19 17.02
C VAL A 142 6.11 -13.00 15.87
N LEU A 143 4.93 -12.59 15.38
CA LEU A 143 4.23 -13.25 14.26
C LEU A 143 3.86 -12.21 13.22
N GLU A 144 4.14 -12.51 11.96
CA GLU A 144 3.66 -11.72 10.84
C GLU A 144 2.41 -12.36 10.25
N HIS A 145 1.31 -11.64 10.33
CA HIS A 145 0.05 -12.00 9.70
C HIS A 145 -0.06 -11.32 8.35
N ARG A 146 -0.58 -12.04 7.34
CA ARG A 146 -0.74 -11.54 5.97
C ARG A 146 -2.15 -11.82 5.49
N LYS A 147 -2.73 -10.85 4.80
CA LYS A 147 -4.03 -10.95 4.12
C LYS A 147 -3.89 -10.39 2.71
N GLN A 148 -4.38 -11.11 1.72
CA GLN A 148 -4.50 -10.57 0.36
C GLN A 148 -5.93 -10.08 0.13
N THR A 149 -6.06 -8.96 -0.55
CA THR A 149 -7.33 -8.41 -1.00
C THR A 149 -7.17 -7.90 -2.42
N MET A 150 -8.22 -7.98 -3.21
CA MET A 150 -8.26 -7.38 -4.54
C MET A 150 -8.96 -6.03 -4.41
N VAL A 151 -8.32 -5.00 -4.91
CA VAL A 151 -8.91 -3.67 -4.99
C VAL A 151 -9.34 -3.44 -6.43
N GLN A 152 -10.60 -3.08 -6.62
CA GLN A 152 -11.16 -2.76 -7.92
C GLN A 152 -11.07 -1.27 -8.14
N GLN A 153 -10.35 -0.86 -9.17
CA GLN A 153 -10.26 0.52 -9.64
C GLN A 153 -9.97 0.48 -11.14
N GLU A 154 -10.90 0.96 -11.92
CA GLU A 154 -10.69 1.05 -13.36
C GLU A 154 -9.77 2.23 -13.67
N MET A 155 -8.66 1.93 -14.32
CA MET A 155 -7.71 2.90 -14.84
C MET A 155 -7.39 2.59 -16.28
N LEU A 156 -7.47 3.59 -17.15
CA LEU A 156 -7.05 3.48 -18.54
C LEU A 156 -5.67 4.13 -18.69
N VAL A 157 -4.69 3.31 -19.06
CA VAL A 157 -3.31 3.74 -19.27
C VAL A 157 -3.09 3.99 -20.74
N PHE A 158 -2.94 5.26 -21.12
CA PHE A 158 -2.64 5.69 -22.47
C PHE A 158 -1.16 5.54 -22.79
N PRO A 159 -0.78 5.34 -24.06
CA PRO A 159 0.60 5.45 -24.48
C PRO A 159 1.16 6.82 -24.12
N LYS A 160 2.43 6.88 -23.79
CA LYS A 160 3.13 8.16 -23.64
C LYS A 160 3.10 8.88 -24.99
N ALA A 161 2.54 10.09 -25.01
CA ALA A 161 2.59 10.93 -26.20
C ALA A 161 4.07 11.28 -26.48
N LEU A 162 4.62 10.71 -27.53
CA LEU A 162 5.89 11.17 -28.08
C LEU A 162 5.58 12.41 -28.89
N VAL A 163 5.81 13.56 -28.34
CA VAL A 163 5.84 14.80 -29.13
C VAL A 163 7.18 14.83 -29.85
N PRO A 164 7.22 14.71 -31.18
CA PRO A 164 8.48 14.80 -31.92
C PRO A 164 9.11 16.16 -31.60
N LYS A 165 10.37 16.16 -31.20
CA LYS A 165 11.12 17.40 -30.91
C LYS A 165 11.20 18.35 -32.12
N GLU A 166 10.98 17.81 -33.30
CA GLU A 166 10.99 18.53 -34.56
C GLU A 166 9.80 19.49 -34.73
N PHE A 167 8.70 19.27 -34.01
CA PHE A 167 7.54 20.18 -34.08
C PHE A 167 7.77 21.54 -33.40
N PHE A 168 8.77 21.66 -32.55
CA PHE A 168 9.10 22.92 -31.86
C PHE A 168 10.36 23.60 -32.42
N SER A 169 11.02 23.02 -33.43
CA SER A 169 12.23 23.58 -34.03
C SER A 169 11.97 24.38 -35.32
N SER A 170 10.78 24.31 -35.88
CA SER A 170 10.41 25.16 -36.98
C SER A 170 9.89 26.50 -36.45
N GLY A 171 10.79 27.46 -36.28
CA GLY A 171 10.49 28.87 -36.04
C GLY A 171 9.77 29.55 -37.20
N GLU A 172 8.89 28.82 -37.91
CA GLU A 172 8.19 29.26 -39.08
C GLU A 172 6.75 29.71 -38.77
N PHE A 173 6.35 29.64 -37.48
CA PHE A 173 5.01 30.09 -37.07
C PHE A 173 4.95 31.54 -36.57
N ASP A 174 6.08 32.20 -36.33
CA ASP A 174 6.09 33.57 -35.83
C ASP A 174 5.94 34.63 -36.94
N ASP A 175 6.20 34.28 -38.19
CA ASP A 175 6.11 35.26 -39.31
C ASP A 175 4.73 35.34 -39.95
N ALA A 176 3.84 34.39 -39.68
CA ALA A 176 2.50 34.40 -40.30
C ALA A 176 1.48 35.32 -39.60
N TRP A 177 1.75 35.78 -38.40
CA TRP A 177 0.84 36.65 -37.63
C TRP A 177 1.18 38.15 -37.66
N HIS A 178 2.31 38.53 -38.24
CA HIS A 178 2.68 39.95 -38.38
C HIS A 178 2.46 40.54 -39.78
N GLY A 179 1.82 39.82 -40.72
CA GLY A 179 1.69 40.19 -42.11
C GLY A 179 0.43 40.89 -42.57
N GLU A 180 -0.55 41.21 -41.73
CA GLU A 180 -1.71 42.01 -42.14
C GLU A 180 -1.98 43.16 -41.17
N GLY A 181 -1.08 44.12 -41.18
CA GLY A 181 -1.36 45.47 -40.72
C GLY A 181 -2.36 46.11 -41.63
N LEU A 182 -3.59 46.25 -41.16
CA LEU A 182 -4.62 47.09 -41.79
C LEU A 182 -4.11 48.49 -41.97
N GLN A 183 -3.84 48.88 -43.20
CA GLN A 183 -3.71 50.28 -43.61
C GLN A 183 -5.08 50.94 -43.39
N ALA A 184 -5.19 51.75 -42.34
CA ALA A 184 -6.28 52.69 -42.17
C ALA A 184 -6.17 53.73 -43.29
N GLY A 185 -7.12 53.70 -44.23
CA GLY A 185 -7.24 54.66 -45.28
C GLY A 185 -7.55 56.01 -44.70
N ASP A 186 -6.71 56.98 -45.02
CA ASP A 186 -6.89 58.43 -44.85
C ASP A 186 -7.91 58.87 -45.86
N SER A 187 -9.05 59.49 -45.40
CA SER A 187 -10.01 60.12 -46.24
C SER A 187 -9.91 61.65 -46.04
N PRO A 188 -9.63 62.44 -47.09
CA PRO A 188 -9.71 63.88 -47.03
C PRO A 188 -11.15 64.36 -47.37
N GLY A 189 -11.68 65.30 -46.60
CA GLY A 189 -12.94 65.98 -46.85
C GLY A 189 -13.26 66.92 -45.70
#